data_9b92aa91fabbeaadc5b1382c8c7685bd
#
_entry.id   9b92aa91fabbeaadc5b1382c8c7685bd
#
_cell.length_a   1.000
_cell.length_b   1.000
_cell.length_c   1.000
_cell.angle_alpha   90.00
_cell.angle_beta   90.00
_cell.angle_gamma   90.00
#
_symmetry.space_group_name_H-M   'P 1'
#
loop_
_entity.id
_entity.type
_entity.pdbx_description
1 polymer ?
#
loop_
_entity_poly.entity_id
_entity_poly.type
_entity_poly.pdbx_seq_one_letter_code
_entity_poly.pdbx_strand_id
1 'polypeptide(L)'
;MAEDIRELRLAKLARLRELGHDPYAIEKYDVTDTASRLIERYDELAPEGVEPTSVSFAGRIVAMQDRGKVWFAHVSDGEGRIQLYVRRDQMAESEFEAFALLDVGDHVGVRGYLFTTRTGEKTIHVQGVAPLSKTLHSIPIGKEKDGQSWYALTDVNLRYRHRNLDLIANREARDMLLARSRVAQAVREYFWSQDFLEVETPMLQLEAGGAAARPFLTYFNHYEMEVKLRISLELYLKRILCGDVPRVFEVGRVFRNEGVSNRHNPEFTMIEWYEAYVNLETTQRRVEECFRAVANKLFGRTTVAVPHQGQEVELDFGKDWNRIDMMDEISSRVGVDRSVFATLAGAKSALAAAEAERKAKELGAELNLSKEDQLGGLIEKLLEVFVEPTLVQPTFVVGYPLETSPLAKKDPNHPGYTRRSEGYVLGREVCNLFSEINDPIDQRERFEQQLAHKAKGGEDTHPMDEEFLYALECGMPPAGGCGIGIDRMAMLMTGAEHIREVLMFPMMKPLAAGEESEVEA
;
A
#
# COMPACT_ATOMS: atom_id res chain seq x y z
N MET A 1 11.34 6.41 -35.32
CA MET A 1 12.25 5.54 -34.49
C MET A 1 11.54 4.42 -33.76
N ALA A 2 10.48 4.65 -32.98
CA ALA A 2 9.76 3.56 -32.27
C ALA A 2 9.06 2.58 -33.24
N GLU A 3 8.42 3.06 -34.31
CA GLU A 3 7.84 2.23 -35.37
C GLU A 3 8.88 1.38 -36.07
N ASP A 4 10.06 1.92 -36.41
CA ASP A 4 11.14 1.19 -37.05
C ASP A 4 11.67 0.03 -36.18
N ILE A 5 11.75 0.24 -34.85
CA ILE A 5 12.18 -0.81 -33.92
C ILE A 5 11.15 -1.93 -33.85
N ARG A 6 9.86 -1.58 -33.81
CA ARG A 6 8.79 -2.56 -33.79
C ARG A 6 8.77 -3.41 -35.06
N GLU A 7 8.90 -2.80 -36.21
CA GLU A 7 8.96 -3.51 -37.51
C GLU A 7 10.17 -4.45 -37.56
N LEU A 8 11.37 -3.97 -37.17
CA LEU A 8 12.57 -4.79 -37.11
C LEU A 8 12.37 -6.02 -36.20
N ARG A 9 11.77 -5.85 -35.04
CA ARG A 9 11.50 -6.95 -34.09
C ARG A 9 10.43 -7.92 -34.60
N LEU A 10 9.43 -7.43 -35.34
CA LEU A 10 8.46 -8.27 -36.02
C LEU A 10 9.12 -9.13 -37.11
N ALA A 11 10.06 -8.56 -37.90
CA ALA A 11 10.82 -9.31 -38.87
C ALA A 11 11.69 -10.42 -38.23
N LYS A 12 12.35 -10.11 -37.10
CA LYS A 12 13.07 -11.11 -36.31
C LYS A 12 12.16 -12.22 -35.78
N LEU A 13 10.93 -11.87 -35.32
CA LEU A 13 9.94 -12.85 -34.89
C LEU A 13 9.50 -13.76 -36.03
N ALA A 14 9.26 -13.20 -37.24
CA ALA A 14 8.94 -14.00 -38.41
C ALA A 14 10.07 -14.98 -38.73
N ARG A 15 11.33 -14.52 -38.68
CA ARG A 15 12.50 -15.38 -38.91
C ARG A 15 12.65 -16.47 -37.86
N LEU A 16 12.39 -16.21 -36.57
CA LEU A 16 12.35 -17.21 -35.51
C LEU A 16 11.33 -18.33 -35.84
N ARG A 17 10.15 -17.97 -36.32
CA ARG A 17 9.11 -18.93 -36.73
C ARG A 17 9.53 -19.78 -37.92
N GLU A 18 10.18 -19.19 -38.92
CA GLU A 18 10.76 -19.92 -40.07
C GLU A 18 11.79 -20.96 -39.65
N LEU A 19 12.61 -20.63 -38.64
CA LEU A 19 13.60 -21.56 -38.05
C LEU A 19 12.97 -22.66 -37.17
N GLY A 20 11.68 -22.63 -36.95
CA GLY A 20 10.99 -23.58 -36.07
C GLY A 20 11.09 -23.24 -34.57
N HIS A 21 11.51 -22.03 -34.24
CA HIS A 21 11.67 -21.53 -32.88
C HIS A 21 10.61 -20.46 -32.56
N ASP A 22 9.31 -20.76 -32.78
CA ASP A 22 8.24 -19.83 -32.41
C ASP A 22 8.16 -19.69 -30.89
N PRO A 23 8.46 -18.50 -30.32
CA PRO A 23 8.46 -18.29 -28.88
C PRO A 23 7.07 -18.46 -28.25
N TYR A 24 6.01 -18.32 -29.03
CA TYR A 24 4.63 -18.39 -28.56
C TYR A 24 3.99 -19.79 -28.68
N ALA A 25 4.72 -20.76 -29.27
CA ALA A 25 4.30 -22.16 -29.31
C ALA A 25 4.68 -22.92 -28.02
N ILE A 26 5.50 -22.35 -27.16
CA ILE A 26 5.98 -22.98 -25.92
C ILE A 26 5.02 -22.58 -24.78
N GLU A 27 4.25 -23.54 -24.29
CA GLU A 27 3.32 -23.31 -23.16
C GLU A 27 4.01 -23.44 -21.79
N LYS A 28 5.05 -24.27 -21.70
CA LYS A 28 5.78 -24.53 -20.44
C LYS A 28 7.26 -24.69 -20.71
N TYR A 29 8.07 -24.09 -19.84
CA TYR A 29 9.51 -24.28 -19.81
C TYR A 29 9.93 -24.68 -18.40
N ASP A 30 10.56 -25.85 -18.26
CA ASP A 30 10.98 -26.37 -16.97
C ASP A 30 12.30 -25.74 -16.54
N VAL A 31 12.31 -25.07 -15.39
CA VAL A 31 13.50 -24.49 -14.78
C VAL A 31 13.98 -25.31 -13.60
N THR A 32 15.29 -25.44 -13.42
CA THR A 32 15.88 -26.17 -12.29
C THR A 32 15.84 -25.34 -11.03
N ASP A 33 16.21 -24.04 -11.14
CA ASP A 33 16.27 -23.13 -9.99
C ASP A 33 16.28 -21.68 -10.44
N THR A 34 16.15 -20.72 -9.47
CA THR A 34 16.31 -19.29 -9.72
C THR A 34 17.77 -18.90 -9.87
N ALA A 35 18.04 -17.72 -10.48
CA ALA A 35 19.40 -17.24 -10.67
C ALA A 35 20.19 -17.14 -9.36
N SER A 36 19.57 -16.65 -8.30
CA SER A 36 20.18 -16.54 -6.98
C SER A 36 20.56 -17.90 -6.41
N ARG A 37 19.65 -18.88 -6.47
CA ARG A 37 19.91 -20.24 -5.99
C ARG A 37 20.95 -20.99 -6.82
N LEU A 38 20.98 -20.80 -8.14
CA LEU A 38 22.03 -21.37 -8.98
C LEU A 38 23.40 -20.84 -8.57
N ILE A 39 23.51 -19.56 -8.21
CA ILE A 39 24.74 -18.96 -7.73
C ILE A 39 25.11 -19.43 -6.31
N GLU A 40 24.15 -19.54 -5.41
CA GLU A 40 24.35 -20.05 -4.05
C GLU A 40 24.83 -21.53 -4.05
N ARG A 41 24.22 -22.34 -4.90
CA ARG A 41 24.53 -23.77 -5.03
C ARG A 41 25.65 -24.07 -6.04
N TYR A 42 26.44 -23.05 -6.43
CA TYR A 42 27.45 -23.18 -7.48
C TYR A 42 28.43 -24.34 -7.22
N ASP A 43 28.98 -24.45 -6.00
CA ASP A 43 29.98 -25.46 -5.65
C ASP A 43 29.39 -26.89 -5.63
N GLU A 44 28.08 -27.04 -5.42
CA GLU A 44 27.34 -28.29 -5.54
C GLU A 44 27.09 -28.67 -7.01
N LEU A 45 26.72 -27.69 -7.84
CA LEU A 45 26.31 -27.89 -9.23
C LEU A 45 27.48 -27.95 -10.22
N ALA A 46 28.62 -27.36 -9.86
CA ALA A 46 29.85 -27.31 -10.66
C ALA A 46 31.09 -27.58 -9.78
N PRO A 47 31.19 -28.75 -9.14
CA PRO A 47 32.33 -29.09 -8.31
C PRO A 47 33.62 -29.23 -9.13
N GLU A 48 34.75 -28.85 -8.52
CA GLU A 48 36.05 -28.88 -9.19
C GLU A 48 36.46 -30.35 -9.54
N GLY A 49 36.89 -30.57 -10.79
CA GLY A 49 37.36 -31.86 -11.26
C GLY A 49 36.26 -32.93 -11.53
N VAL A 50 34.99 -32.53 -11.45
CA VAL A 50 33.84 -33.42 -11.73
C VAL A 50 33.01 -32.79 -12.85
N GLU A 51 32.31 -33.65 -13.62
CA GLU A 51 31.38 -33.15 -14.64
C GLU A 51 30.26 -32.34 -13.98
N PRO A 52 30.01 -31.10 -14.42
CA PRO A 52 29.02 -30.23 -13.79
C PRO A 52 27.60 -30.74 -14.07
N THR A 53 26.72 -30.49 -13.11
CA THR A 53 25.29 -30.85 -13.23
C THR A 53 24.62 -29.96 -14.29
N SER A 54 23.82 -30.60 -15.15
CA SER A 54 23.01 -29.87 -16.12
C SER A 54 21.94 -29.05 -15.41
N VAL A 55 21.81 -27.78 -15.79
CA VAL A 55 20.80 -26.85 -15.27
C VAL A 55 19.94 -26.31 -16.41
N SER A 56 18.71 -25.98 -16.08
CA SER A 56 17.76 -25.30 -16.96
C SER A 56 17.32 -24.01 -16.29
N PHE A 57 17.41 -22.90 -17.00
CA PHE A 57 17.14 -21.57 -16.48
C PHE A 57 16.33 -20.75 -17.50
N ALA A 58 15.43 -19.90 -17.02
CA ALA A 58 14.67 -18.99 -17.87
C ALA A 58 14.57 -17.60 -17.26
N GLY A 59 14.56 -16.58 -18.10
CA GLY A 59 14.41 -15.21 -17.65
C GLY A 59 14.44 -14.20 -18.80
N ARG A 60 14.42 -12.92 -18.42
CA ARG A 60 14.48 -11.79 -19.35
C ARG A 60 15.93 -11.39 -19.64
N ILE A 61 16.26 -11.25 -20.90
CA ILE A 61 17.56 -10.71 -21.32
C ILE A 61 17.64 -9.22 -20.94
N VAL A 62 18.61 -8.88 -20.10
CA VAL A 62 18.82 -7.50 -19.63
C VAL A 62 20.07 -6.86 -20.24
N ALA A 63 20.98 -7.65 -20.77
CA ALA A 63 22.13 -7.18 -21.54
C ALA A 63 22.59 -8.26 -22.51
N MET A 64 23.08 -7.87 -23.67
CA MET A 64 23.69 -8.76 -24.68
C MET A 64 24.95 -8.15 -25.24
N GLN A 65 25.94 -8.99 -25.53
CA GLN A 65 27.19 -8.59 -26.14
C GLN A 65 27.61 -9.65 -27.16
N ASP A 66 27.61 -9.26 -28.44
CA ASP A 66 28.12 -10.07 -29.56
C ASP A 66 29.64 -9.93 -29.66
N ARG A 67 30.35 -11.06 -29.73
CA ARG A 67 31.79 -11.15 -30.01
C ARG A 67 32.07 -12.14 -31.16
N GLY A 68 31.15 -12.21 -32.10
CA GLY A 68 31.23 -13.07 -33.29
C GLY A 68 30.87 -14.53 -33.02
N LYS A 69 31.84 -15.38 -32.70
CA LYS A 69 31.59 -16.81 -32.41
C LYS A 69 31.05 -17.08 -31.01
N VAL A 70 31.06 -16.03 -30.18
CA VAL A 70 30.69 -16.11 -28.75
C VAL A 70 29.79 -14.94 -28.42
N TRP A 71 28.68 -15.24 -27.73
CA TRP A 71 27.82 -14.22 -27.17
C TRP A 71 27.80 -14.32 -25.65
N PHE A 72 27.80 -13.17 -25.02
CA PHE A 72 27.49 -13.05 -23.59
C PHE A 72 26.15 -12.35 -23.42
N ALA A 73 25.32 -12.86 -22.55
CA ALA A 73 24.08 -12.20 -22.17
C ALA A 73 23.91 -12.24 -20.65
N HIS A 74 23.28 -11.22 -20.08
CA HIS A 74 22.80 -11.29 -18.71
C HIS A 74 21.29 -11.49 -18.75
N VAL A 75 20.81 -12.43 -17.97
CA VAL A 75 19.39 -12.79 -17.91
C VAL A 75 18.93 -12.70 -16.46
N SER A 76 17.79 -12.04 -16.25
CA SER A 76 17.15 -11.87 -14.95
C SER A 76 15.83 -12.61 -14.90
N ASP A 77 15.61 -13.39 -13.84
CA ASP A 77 14.33 -14.04 -13.53
C ASP A 77 13.45 -13.19 -12.58
N GLY A 78 13.96 -12.01 -12.20
CA GLY A 78 13.31 -11.11 -11.26
C GLY A 78 13.74 -11.31 -9.81
N GLU A 79 14.32 -12.43 -9.42
CA GLU A 79 14.92 -12.66 -8.09
C GLU A 79 16.44 -12.42 -8.14
N GLY A 80 17.07 -12.75 -9.27
CA GLY A 80 18.49 -12.58 -9.47
C GLY A 80 18.85 -12.32 -10.92
N ARG A 81 20.15 -12.32 -11.18
CA ARG A 81 20.72 -12.15 -12.51
C ARG A 81 21.90 -13.11 -12.68
N ILE A 82 21.98 -13.78 -13.82
CA ILE A 82 23.08 -14.70 -14.16
C ILE A 82 23.58 -14.42 -15.58
N GLN A 83 24.87 -14.62 -15.79
CA GLN A 83 25.49 -14.51 -17.11
C GLN A 83 25.28 -15.80 -17.91
N LEU A 84 25.02 -15.66 -19.20
CA LEU A 84 25.03 -16.73 -20.20
C LEU A 84 26.28 -16.61 -21.09
N TYR A 85 26.88 -17.73 -21.39
CA TYR A 85 27.95 -17.89 -22.35
C TYR A 85 27.48 -18.81 -23.47
N VAL A 86 27.29 -18.26 -24.66
CA VAL A 86 26.72 -18.95 -25.84
C VAL A 86 27.79 -19.05 -26.94
N ARG A 87 28.10 -20.27 -27.37
CA ARG A 87 29.08 -20.53 -28.40
C ARG A 87 28.46 -21.24 -29.59
N ARG A 88 28.76 -20.71 -30.80
CA ARG A 88 28.24 -21.24 -32.06
C ARG A 88 28.65 -22.70 -32.32
N ASP A 89 29.89 -23.08 -31.96
CA ASP A 89 30.46 -24.40 -32.21
C ASP A 89 30.05 -25.47 -31.17
N GLN A 90 29.20 -25.11 -30.19
CA GLN A 90 28.78 -25.99 -29.07
C GLN A 90 27.27 -26.16 -28.94
N MET A 91 26.54 -25.77 -29.99
CA MET A 91 25.08 -25.94 -30.06
C MET A 91 24.62 -26.14 -31.50
N ALA A 92 23.36 -26.50 -31.69
CA ALA A 92 22.77 -26.59 -33.01
C ALA A 92 22.78 -25.22 -33.72
N GLU A 93 23.10 -25.18 -35.02
CA GLU A 93 23.17 -23.94 -35.79
C GLU A 93 21.83 -23.16 -35.72
N SER A 94 20.71 -23.86 -35.81
CA SER A 94 19.36 -23.23 -35.69
C SER A 94 19.10 -22.59 -34.33
N GLU A 95 19.59 -23.19 -33.24
CA GLU A 95 19.47 -22.63 -31.89
C GLU A 95 20.37 -21.41 -31.70
N PHE A 96 21.59 -21.45 -32.28
CA PHE A 96 22.48 -20.29 -32.26
C PHE A 96 21.91 -19.13 -33.08
N GLU A 97 21.36 -19.39 -34.27
CA GLU A 97 20.69 -18.39 -35.09
C GLU A 97 19.46 -17.82 -34.36
N ALA A 98 18.68 -18.67 -33.70
CA ALA A 98 17.56 -18.24 -32.89
C ALA A 98 17.99 -17.31 -31.73
N PHE A 99 19.09 -17.64 -31.03
CA PHE A 99 19.62 -16.77 -29.99
C PHE A 99 20.08 -15.42 -30.52
N ALA A 100 20.74 -15.40 -31.68
CA ALA A 100 21.22 -14.17 -32.32
C ALA A 100 20.09 -13.21 -32.81
N LEU A 101 18.86 -13.74 -32.96
CA LEU A 101 17.66 -12.97 -33.28
C LEU A 101 16.97 -12.37 -32.05
N LEU A 102 17.39 -12.76 -30.83
CA LEU A 102 16.86 -12.20 -29.60
C LEU A 102 17.43 -10.78 -29.37
N ASP A 103 16.65 -10.00 -28.64
CA ASP A 103 16.99 -8.63 -28.24
C ASP A 103 16.92 -8.47 -26.71
N VAL A 104 17.52 -7.41 -26.20
CA VAL A 104 17.32 -6.99 -24.82
C VAL A 104 15.82 -6.75 -24.58
N GLY A 105 15.30 -7.37 -23.53
CA GLY A 105 13.88 -7.39 -23.21
C GLY A 105 13.19 -8.72 -23.49
N ASP A 106 13.71 -9.55 -24.41
CA ASP A 106 13.14 -10.87 -24.71
C ASP A 106 13.26 -11.83 -23.53
N HIS A 107 12.36 -12.82 -23.46
CA HIS A 107 12.54 -13.96 -22.56
C HIS A 107 13.16 -15.14 -23.29
N VAL A 108 14.11 -15.75 -22.62
CA VAL A 108 14.83 -16.91 -23.11
C VAL A 108 14.89 -18.01 -22.05
N GLY A 109 14.69 -19.25 -22.48
CA GLY A 109 15.02 -20.45 -21.73
C GLY A 109 16.35 -21.01 -22.24
N VAL A 110 17.20 -21.48 -21.33
CA VAL A 110 18.50 -22.09 -21.65
C VAL A 110 18.73 -23.35 -20.87
N ARG A 111 19.40 -24.32 -21.49
CA ARG A 111 19.95 -25.52 -20.86
C ARG A 111 21.46 -25.50 -20.97
N GLY A 112 22.15 -25.96 -19.93
CA GLY A 112 23.60 -25.97 -19.92
C GLY A 112 24.14 -26.34 -18.55
N TYR A 113 25.33 -25.86 -18.22
CA TYR A 113 25.98 -26.11 -16.93
C TYR A 113 26.68 -24.86 -16.41
N LEU A 114 26.89 -24.80 -15.11
CA LEU A 114 27.61 -23.68 -14.49
C LEU A 114 29.12 -23.83 -14.64
N PHE A 115 29.77 -22.69 -14.87
CA PHE A 115 31.24 -22.59 -14.85
C PHE A 115 31.66 -21.16 -14.45
N THR A 116 32.91 -21.00 -14.08
CA THR A 116 33.47 -19.67 -13.79
C THR A 116 34.28 -19.18 -14.98
N THR A 117 33.97 -17.97 -15.44
CA THR A 117 34.75 -17.31 -16.51
C THR A 117 36.15 -16.95 -16.03
N ARG A 118 37.06 -16.58 -16.98
CA ARG A 118 38.43 -16.12 -16.63
C ARG A 118 38.43 -14.87 -15.75
N THR A 119 37.33 -14.09 -15.76
CA THR A 119 37.15 -12.88 -14.94
C THR A 119 36.53 -13.17 -13.60
N GLY A 120 36.25 -14.43 -13.27
CA GLY A 120 35.67 -14.85 -11.98
C GLY A 120 34.13 -14.82 -11.93
N GLU A 121 33.43 -14.58 -13.04
CA GLU A 121 31.97 -14.50 -13.06
C GLU A 121 31.34 -15.89 -13.21
N LYS A 122 30.42 -16.25 -12.30
CA LYS A 122 29.62 -17.48 -12.35
C LYS A 122 28.63 -17.41 -13.51
N THR A 123 28.70 -18.33 -14.45
CA THR A 123 28.07 -18.22 -15.77
C THR A 123 27.46 -19.57 -16.16
N ILE A 124 26.33 -19.55 -16.88
CA ILE A 124 25.79 -20.74 -17.53
C ILE A 124 26.45 -20.88 -18.90
N HIS A 125 27.18 -22.00 -19.11
CA HIS A 125 27.63 -22.43 -20.43
C HIS A 125 26.43 -23.06 -21.15
N VAL A 126 25.91 -22.36 -22.16
CA VAL A 126 24.66 -22.74 -22.82
C VAL A 126 24.89 -23.82 -23.84
N GLN A 127 24.09 -24.88 -23.77
CA GLN A 127 24.07 -26.02 -24.71
C GLN A 127 22.77 -26.11 -25.50
N GLY A 128 21.70 -25.45 -25.06
CA GLY A 128 20.43 -25.38 -25.76
C GLY A 128 19.68 -24.10 -25.43
N VAL A 129 18.94 -23.57 -26.41
CA VAL A 129 18.21 -22.30 -26.35
C VAL A 129 16.75 -22.48 -26.77
N ALA A 130 15.84 -21.85 -26.04
CA ALA A 130 14.44 -21.75 -26.39
C ALA A 130 14.00 -20.29 -26.26
N PRO A 131 13.70 -19.55 -27.35
CA PRO A 131 12.98 -18.28 -27.26
C PRO A 131 11.62 -18.47 -26.60
N LEU A 132 11.28 -17.67 -25.58
CA LEU A 132 10.02 -17.81 -24.82
C LEU A 132 9.08 -16.62 -25.01
N SER A 133 9.61 -15.45 -25.38
CA SER A 133 8.83 -14.27 -25.69
C SER A 133 9.66 -13.25 -26.46
N LYS A 134 9.08 -12.62 -27.44
CA LYS A 134 9.70 -11.53 -28.22
C LYS A 134 9.12 -10.19 -27.82
N THR A 135 9.95 -9.29 -27.32
CA THR A 135 9.58 -7.92 -26.98
C THR A 135 9.51 -7.08 -28.25
N LEU A 136 8.37 -6.43 -28.51
CA LEU A 136 8.17 -5.60 -29.70
C LEU A 136 8.54 -4.11 -29.48
N HIS A 137 8.62 -3.68 -28.22
CA HIS A 137 9.01 -2.34 -27.83
C HIS A 137 10.37 -2.34 -27.13
N SER A 138 11.10 -1.23 -27.19
CA SER A 138 12.26 -1.04 -26.35
C SER A 138 11.85 -0.98 -24.88
N ILE A 139 12.62 -1.63 -24.01
CA ILE A 139 12.42 -1.58 -22.56
C ILE A 139 13.53 -0.71 -21.97
N PRO A 140 13.22 0.28 -21.12
CA PRO A 140 14.20 1.16 -20.50
C PRO A 140 14.98 0.43 -19.39
N ILE A 141 15.74 -0.60 -19.78
CA ILE A 141 16.62 -1.31 -18.86
C ILE A 141 17.86 -0.46 -18.65
N GLY A 142 18.02 0.07 -17.43
CA GLY A 142 19.16 0.91 -17.08
C GLY A 142 20.50 0.18 -17.22
N LYS A 143 21.52 0.91 -17.68
CA LYS A 143 22.92 0.48 -17.55
C LYS A 143 23.45 1.04 -16.25
N GLU A 144 23.92 0.18 -15.38
CA GLU A 144 24.62 0.57 -14.16
C GLU A 144 26.13 0.58 -14.43
N LYS A 145 26.76 1.71 -14.22
CA LYS A 145 28.22 1.82 -14.25
C LYS A 145 28.65 2.83 -13.18
N ASP A 146 29.56 2.43 -12.30
CA ASP A 146 30.15 3.27 -11.25
C ASP A 146 29.08 3.92 -10.32
N GLY A 147 27.96 3.20 -10.02
CA GLY A 147 26.86 3.69 -9.18
C GLY A 147 25.93 4.68 -9.87
N GLN A 148 26.09 4.93 -11.17
CA GLN A 148 25.18 5.73 -11.99
C GLN A 148 24.32 4.84 -12.89
N SER A 149 23.00 4.98 -12.79
CA SER A 149 22.03 4.31 -13.66
C SER A 149 21.71 5.19 -14.86
N TRP A 150 21.89 4.66 -16.06
CA TRP A 150 21.65 5.34 -17.34
C TRP A 150 20.45 4.68 -18.01
N TYR A 151 19.53 5.50 -18.53
CA TYR A 151 18.30 5.05 -19.19
C TYR A 151 17.27 4.34 -18.27
N ALA A 152 17.24 4.65 -16.98
CA ALA A 152 16.13 4.25 -16.12
C ALA A 152 14.88 5.09 -16.47
N LEU A 153 13.70 4.50 -16.29
CA LEU A 153 12.43 5.23 -16.40
C LEU A 153 12.31 6.18 -15.21
N THR A 154 12.61 7.47 -15.42
CA THR A 154 12.64 8.49 -14.34
C THR A 154 11.37 9.31 -14.24
N ASP A 155 10.62 9.49 -15.33
CA ASP A 155 9.36 10.22 -15.29
C ASP A 155 8.32 9.50 -14.45
N VAL A 156 7.87 10.16 -13.37
CA VAL A 156 6.96 9.59 -12.37
C VAL A 156 5.59 9.26 -12.96
N ASN A 157 5.08 10.08 -13.90
CA ASN A 157 3.79 9.81 -14.54
C ASN A 157 3.86 8.60 -15.46
N LEU A 158 4.92 8.49 -16.24
CA LEU A 158 5.15 7.32 -17.09
C LEU A 158 5.33 6.05 -16.25
N ARG A 159 6.04 6.10 -15.13
CA ARG A 159 6.19 4.98 -14.18
C ARG A 159 4.84 4.49 -13.66
N TYR A 160 3.95 5.40 -13.30
CA TYR A 160 2.62 5.03 -12.79
C TYR A 160 1.69 4.51 -13.90
N ARG A 161 1.80 5.02 -15.13
CA ARG A 161 1.00 4.57 -16.29
C ARG A 161 1.50 3.24 -16.84
N HIS A 162 2.82 3.07 -16.94
CA HIS A 162 3.48 1.87 -17.46
C HIS A 162 4.15 1.08 -16.34
N ARG A 163 3.36 0.65 -15.36
CA ARG A 163 3.86 -0.04 -14.17
C ARG A 163 4.67 -1.31 -14.49
N ASN A 164 4.35 -2.01 -15.57
CA ASN A 164 5.15 -3.13 -16.04
C ASN A 164 6.59 -2.71 -16.40
N LEU A 165 6.77 -1.54 -17.02
CA LEU A 165 8.10 -1.00 -17.32
C LEU A 165 8.81 -0.53 -16.04
N ASP A 166 8.09 0.11 -15.12
CA ASP A 166 8.62 0.52 -13.82
C ASP A 166 9.14 -0.68 -13.01
N LEU A 167 8.38 -1.77 -12.96
CA LEU A 167 8.78 -3.03 -12.31
C LEU A 167 10.03 -3.68 -12.92
N ILE A 168 10.27 -3.48 -14.22
CA ILE A 168 11.44 -4.00 -14.92
C ILE A 168 12.65 -3.07 -14.72
N ALA A 169 12.44 -1.75 -14.82
CA ALA A 169 13.49 -0.76 -14.86
C ALA A 169 13.97 -0.31 -13.48
N ASN A 170 13.08 -0.25 -12.49
CA ASN A 170 13.32 0.35 -11.19
C ASN A 170 13.16 -0.67 -10.05
N ARG A 171 14.30 -1.23 -9.61
CA ARG A 171 14.31 -2.25 -8.55
C ARG A 171 13.73 -1.74 -7.23
N GLU A 172 14.07 -0.52 -6.83
CA GLU A 172 13.56 0.09 -5.60
C GLU A 172 12.03 0.20 -5.60
N ALA A 173 11.44 0.67 -6.73
CA ALA A 173 9.99 0.73 -6.87
C ALA A 173 9.34 -0.66 -6.80
N ARG A 174 9.96 -1.66 -7.43
CA ARG A 174 9.51 -3.04 -7.35
C ARG A 174 9.54 -3.56 -5.91
N ASP A 175 10.65 -3.36 -5.20
CA ASP A 175 10.83 -3.84 -3.83
C ASP A 175 9.80 -3.18 -2.89
N MET A 176 9.52 -1.88 -3.08
CA MET A 176 8.48 -1.14 -2.36
C MET A 176 7.08 -1.70 -2.60
N LEU A 177 6.72 -1.96 -3.86
CA LEU A 177 5.43 -2.55 -4.23
C LEU A 177 5.25 -3.98 -3.69
N LEU A 178 6.33 -4.77 -3.68
CA LEU A 178 6.32 -6.11 -3.08
C LEU A 178 6.24 -6.05 -1.55
N ALA A 179 6.91 -5.06 -0.92
CA ALA A 179 6.82 -4.85 0.51
C ALA A 179 5.38 -4.58 0.97
N ARG A 180 4.60 -3.81 0.19
CA ARG A 180 3.16 -3.60 0.48
C ARG A 180 2.37 -4.91 0.56
N SER A 181 2.65 -5.86 -0.33
CA SER A 181 1.99 -7.18 -0.29
C SER A 181 2.41 -7.98 0.95
N ARG A 182 3.69 -7.90 1.35
CA ARG A 182 4.20 -8.52 2.56
C ARG A 182 3.64 -7.89 3.83
N VAL A 183 3.39 -6.58 3.83
CA VAL A 183 2.67 -5.89 4.93
C VAL A 183 1.28 -6.49 5.11
N ALA A 184 0.48 -6.60 4.05
CA ALA A 184 -0.86 -7.16 4.12
C ALA A 184 -0.86 -8.62 4.59
N GLN A 185 0.14 -9.41 4.17
CA GLN A 185 0.34 -10.78 4.64
C GLN A 185 0.69 -10.81 6.14
N ALA A 186 1.65 -9.98 6.58
CA ALA A 186 2.08 -9.94 7.98
C ALA A 186 0.95 -9.53 8.93
N VAL A 187 0.10 -8.58 8.50
CA VAL A 187 -1.10 -8.18 9.25
C VAL A 187 -2.06 -9.37 9.41
N ARG A 188 -2.36 -10.11 8.33
CA ARG A 188 -3.23 -11.30 8.41
C ARG A 188 -2.65 -12.37 9.33
N GLU A 189 -1.36 -12.68 9.18
CA GLU A 189 -0.67 -13.68 10.03
C GLU A 189 -0.75 -13.29 11.51
N TYR A 190 -0.62 -12.00 11.84
CA TYR A 190 -0.79 -11.52 13.22
C TYR A 190 -2.22 -11.79 13.72
N PHE A 191 -3.27 -11.38 13.00
CA PHE A 191 -4.65 -11.55 13.47
C PHE A 191 -5.05 -13.02 13.54
N TRP A 192 -4.65 -13.86 12.59
CA TRP A 192 -4.85 -15.32 12.68
C TRP A 192 -4.16 -15.93 13.91
N SER A 193 -2.95 -15.45 14.25
CA SER A 193 -2.24 -15.92 15.45
C SER A 193 -2.91 -15.53 16.77
N GLN A 194 -3.84 -14.57 16.72
CA GLN A 194 -4.63 -14.08 17.86
C GLN A 194 -6.06 -14.64 17.86
N ASP A 195 -6.32 -15.71 17.11
CA ASP A 195 -7.62 -16.39 16.99
C ASP A 195 -8.75 -15.49 16.45
N PHE A 196 -8.43 -14.51 15.60
CA PHE A 196 -9.44 -13.76 14.86
C PHE A 196 -9.89 -14.52 13.62
N LEU A 197 -11.20 -14.50 13.37
CA LEU A 197 -11.81 -15.00 12.14
C LEU A 197 -11.72 -13.95 11.04
N GLU A 198 -11.07 -14.26 9.91
CA GLU A 198 -11.14 -13.42 8.71
C GLU A 198 -12.44 -13.69 7.97
N VAL A 199 -13.15 -12.62 7.61
CA VAL A 199 -14.43 -12.69 6.90
C VAL A 199 -14.41 -11.76 5.69
N GLU A 200 -15.39 -11.92 4.79
CA GLU A 200 -15.67 -11.01 3.70
C GLU A 200 -17.09 -10.47 3.85
N THR A 201 -17.23 -9.14 3.80
CA THR A 201 -18.52 -8.45 3.88
C THR A 201 -18.85 -7.76 2.54
N PRO A 202 -20.11 -7.39 2.27
CA PRO A 202 -20.51 -6.85 0.98
C PRO A 202 -19.78 -5.56 0.60
N MET A 203 -19.23 -5.51 -0.62
CA MET A 203 -18.73 -4.27 -1.23
C MET A 203 -19.87 -3.39 -1.77
N LEU A 204 -20.96 -4.02 -2.25
CA LEU A 204 -22.17 -3.34 -2.69
C LEU A 204 -23.14 -3.27 -1.51
N GLN A 205 -23.51 -2.07 -1.12
CA GLN A 205 -24.33 -1.79 0.06
C GLN A 205 -25.53 -0.91 -0.31
N LEU A 206 -26.63 -1.05 0.42
CA LEU A 206 -27.77 -0.15 0.30
C LEU A 206 -27.47 1.20 0.95
N GLU A 207 -26.92 1.14 2.16
CA GLU A 207 -26.40 2.30 2.88
C GLU A 207 -24.90 2.13 3.13
N ALA A 208 -24.11 3.15 2.79
CA ALA A 208 -22.69 3.18 3.04
C ALA A 208 -22.42 3.98 4.31
N GLY A 209 -22.06 3.30 5.38
CA GLY A 209 -21.80 3.86 6.71
C GLY A 209 -20.46 3.41 7.28
N GLY A 210 -20.20 3.76 8.55
CA GLY A 210 -18.95 3.43 9.26
C GLY A 210 -17.82 4.46 9.06
N ALA A 211 -18.04 5.49 8.25
CA ALA A 211 -17.10 6.60 8.06
C ALA A 211 -17.84 7.85 7.61
N ALA A 212 -17.20 9.01 7.77
CA ALA A 212 -17.64 10.26 7.18
C ALA A 212 -16.95 10.42 5.80
N ALA A 213 -17.56 9.88 4.74
CA ALA A 213 -17.01 9.88 3.38
C ALA A 213 -18.12 9.80 2.34
N ARG A 214 -17.84 10.29 1.12
CA ARG A 214 -18.78 10.21 0.00
C ARG A 214 -18.63 8.86 -0.72
N PRO A 215 -19.72 8.05 -0.88
CA PRO A 215 -19.67 6.80 -1.60
C PRO A 215 -19.65 7.01 -3.12
N PHE A 216 -19.12 6.02 -3.86
CA PHE A 216 -19.41 5.86 -5.28
C PHE A 216 -20.78 5.21 -5.43
N LEU A 217 -21.58 5.71 -6.36
CA LEU A 217 -22.91 5.19 -6.68
C LEU A 217 -22.82 4.29 -7.91
N THR A 218 -23.59 3.21 -7.91
CA THR A 218 -23.75 2.33 -9.05
C THR A 218 -25.19 1.79 -9.10
N TYR A 219 -25.54 0.99 -10.13
CA TYR A 219 -26.89 0.52 -10.34
C TYR A 219 -26.94 -0.99 -10.48
N PHE A 220 -27.83 -1.64 -9.71
CA PHE A 220 -28.06 -3.07 -9.78
C PHE A 220 -29.23 -3.37 -10.70
N ASN A 221 -28.93 -3.77 -11.94
CA ASN A 221 -29.94 -3.93 -13.01
C ASN A 221 -31.05 -4.93 -12.66
N HIS A 222 -30.73 -6.03 -11.97
CA HIS A 222 -31.71 -7.09 -11.69
C HIS A 222 -32.85 -6.63 -10.76
N TYR A 223 -32.51 -5.80 -9.76
CA TYR A 223 -33.49 -5.25 -8.81
C TYR A 223 -33.89 -3.81 -9.16
N GLU A 224 -33.38 -3.27 -10.27
CA GLU A 224 -33.65 -1.90 -10.73
C GLU A 224 -33.44 -0.84 -9.62
N MET A 225 -32.33 -0.95 -8.88
CA MET A 225 -32.06 -0.10 -7.73
C MET A 225 -30.63 0.45 -7.69
N GLU A 226 -30.48 1.64 -7.12
CA GLU A 226 -29.18 2.21 -6.81
C GLU A 226 -28.55 1.47 -5.62
N VAL A 227 -27.25 1.20 -5.72
CA VAL A 227 -26.40 0.67 -4.66
C VAL A 227 -25.12 1.49 -4.56
N LYS A 228 -24.48 1.43 -3.40
CA LYS A 228 -23.30 2.20 -3.07
C LYS A 228 -22.10 1.26 -2.90
N LEU A 229 -20.91 1.71 -3.31
CA LEU A 229 -19.69 1.03 -2.90
C LEU A 229 -19.37 1.39 -1.45
N ARG A 230 -18.97 0.39 -0.65
CA ARG A 230 -18.66 0.58 0.78
C ARG A 230 -17.55 1.59 1.02
N ILE A 231 -17.69 2.39 2.06
CA ILE A 231 -16.70 3.39 2.51
C ILE A 231 -15.92 2.94 3.74
N SER A 232 -16.37 1.86 4.42
CA SER A 232 -15.81 1.22 5.62
C SER A 232 -16.28 -0.22 5.69
N LEU A 233 -15.68 -1.03 6.57
CA LEU A 233 -16.04 -2.42 6.87
C LEU A 233 -16.87 -2.51 8.18
N GLU A 234 -16.88 -1.45 8.98
CA GLU A 234 -17.29 -1.36 10.36
C GLU A 234 -18.66 -1.97 10.66
N LEU A 235 -19.73 -1.45 10.03
CA LEU A 235 -21.10 -1.80 10.44
C LEU A 235 -21.42 -3.28 10.22
N TYR A 236 -20.91 -3.87 9.15
CA TYR A 236 -21.10 -5.30 8.90
C TYR A 236 -20.30 -6.17 9.86
N LEU A 237 -19.07 -5.78 10.21
CA LEU A 237 -18.25 -6.52 11.18
C LEU A 237 -18.86 -6.45 12.58
N LYS A 238 -19.43 -5.31 13.00
CA LYS A 238 -20.18 -5.18 14.26
C LYS A 238 -21.45 -6.05 14.26
N ARG A 239 -22.16 -6.16 13.15
CA ARG A 239 -23.31 -7.08 13.02
C ARG A 239 -22.89 -8.55 13.20
N ILE A 240 -21.67 -8.93 12.81
CA ILE A 240 -21.12 -10.27 13.05
C ILE A 240 -20.85 -10.47 14.55
N LEU A 241 -20.39 -9.44 15.29
CA LEU A 241 -20.26 -9.52 16.75
C LEU A 241 -21.63 -9.76 17.42
N CYS A 242 -22.70 -9.11 16.95
CA CYS A 242 -24.07 -9.37 17.43
C CYS A 242 -24.52 -10.81 17.15
N GLY A 243 -23.89 -11.51 16.22
CA GLY A 243 -24.10 -12.91 15.88
C GLY A 243 -23.18 -13.89 16.64
N ASP A 244 -22.68 -13.52 17.81
CA ASP A 244 -21.85 -14.35 18.69
C ASP A 244 -20.48 -14.77 18.12
N VAL A 245 -19.91 -14.00 17.17
CA VAL A 245 -18.54 -14.18 16.72
C VAL A 245 -17.63 -13.18 17.46
N PRO A 246 -16.88 -13.60 18.50
CA PRO A 246 -16.26 -12.67 19.44
C PRO A 246 -15.01 -11.95 18.92
N ARG A 247 -14.38 -12.45 17.84
CA ARG A 247 -13.17 -11.87 17.21
C ARG A 247 -13.28 -12.00 15.71
N VAL A 248 -13.37 -10.88 15.04
CA VAL A 248 -13.55 -10.83 13.58
C VAL A 248 -12.70 -9.73 12.96
N PHE A 249 -12.17 -9.98 11.78
CA PHE A 249 -11.49 -8.97 10.97
C PHE A 249 -11.73 -9.17 9.47
N GLU A 250 -11.55 -8.11 8.73
CA GLU A 250 -11.52 -8.14 7.26
C GLU A 250 -10.38 -7.26 6.75
N VAL A 251 -9.61 -7.77 5.78
CA VAL A 251 -8.68 -6.97 4.97
C VAL A 251 -9.32 -6.77 3.60
N GLY A 252 -9.87 -5.59 3.37
CA GLY A 252 -10.68 -5.33 2.20
C GLY A 252 -10.45 -3.97 1.54
N ARG A 253 -10.95 -3.85 0.28
CA ARG A 253 -11.03 -2.57 -0.42
C ARG A 253 -12.22 -1.77 0.08
N VAL A 254 -11.99 -0.47 0.28
CA VAL A 254 -13.01 0.53 0.52
C VAL A 254 -12.86 1.66 -0.50
N PHE A 255 -13.94 2.39 -0.73
CA PHE A 255 -14.06 3.33 -1.84
C PHE A 255 -14.60 4.66 -1.30
N ARG A 256 -13.83 5.75 -1.47
CA ARG A 256 -14.26 7.09 -1.06
C ARG A 256 -14.15 8.04 -2.26
N ASN A 257 -15.27 8.61 -2.67
CA ASN A 257 -15.37 9.50 -3.82
C ASN A 257 -14.95 10.93 -3.45
N GLU A 258 -13.67 11.07 -3.12
CA GLU A 258 -13.05 12.29 -2.63
C GLU A 258 -11.85 12.68 -3.48
N GLY A 259 -11.18 13.77 -3.11
CA GLY A 259 -9.99 14.24 -3.81
C GLY A 259 -8.79 13.29 -3.69
N VAL A 260 -7.92 13.33 -4.69
CA VAL A 260 -6.65 12.58 -4.69
C VAL A 260 -5.53 13.45 -4.15
N SER A 261 -4.72 12.90 -3.25
CA SER A 261 -3.56 13.58 -2.67
C SER A 261 -2.37 12.61 -2.52
N ASN A 262 -1.29 13.08 -1.91
CA ASN A 262 -0.15 12.20 -1.60
C ASN A 262 -0.53 11.05 -0.63
N ARG A 263 -1.62 11.20 0.12
CA ARG A 263 -2.07 10.27 1.17
C ARG A 263 -3.42 9.62 0.86
N HIS A 264 -4.15 10.10 -0.17
CA HIS A 264 -5.51 9.66 -0.48
C HIS A 264 -5.61 9.16 -1.92
N ASN A 265 -6.22 8.00 -2.08
CA ASN A 265 -6.62 7.40 -3.34
C ASN A 265 -8.09 7.00 -3.25
N PRO A 266 -8.89 7.14 -4.31
CA PRO A 266 -10.34 6.89 -4.23
C PRO A 266 -10.71 5.46 -3.85
N GLU A 267 -9.84 4.51 -4.09
CA GLU A 267 -9.92 3.14 -3.58
C GLU A 267 -8.61 2.80 -2.84
N PHE A 268 -8.73 2.17 -1.68
CA PHE A 268 -7.58 1.76 -0.87
C PHE A 268 -7.90 0.51 -0.07
N THR A 269 -6.87 -0.16 0.44
CA THR A 269 -7.04 -1.34 1.29
C THR A 269 -6.89 -0.94 2.74
N MET A 270 -7.82 -1.40 3.57
CA MET A 270 -7.71 -1.31 5.01
C MET A 270 -7.97 -2.65 5.67
N ILE A 271 -7.54 -2.78 6.90
CA ILE A 271 -8.03 -3.78 7.83
C ILE A 271 -8.93 -3.09 8.84
N GLU A 272 -10.06 -3.70 9.13
CA GLU A 272 -10.83 -3.42 10.35
C GLU A 272 -11.00 -4.71 11.13
N TRP A 273 -10.93 -4.60 12.46
CA TRP A 273 -11.20 -5.71 13.38
C TRP A 273 -12.01 -5.27 14.58
N TYR A 274 -12.76 -6.21 15.11
CA TYR A 274 -13.60 -6.01 16.29
C TYR A 274 -13.43 -7.20 17.23
N GLU A 275 -13.25 -6.92 18.53
CA GLU A 275 -13.06 -7.91 19.59
C GLU A 275 -14.05 -7.65 20.73
N ALA A 276 -14.83 -8.67 21.08
CA ALA A 276 -15.78 -8.61 22.18
C ALA A 276 -15.07 -8.65 23.54
N TYR A 277 -15.68 -8.04 24.55
CA TYR A 277 -15.24 -8.02 25.95
C TYR A 277 -13.91 -7.30 26.19
N VAL A 278 -13.52 -6.40 25.30
CA VAL A 278 -12.32 -5.56 25.42
C VAL A 278 -12.66 -4.07 25.40
N ASN A 279 -11.73 -3.25 25.81
CA ASN A 279 -11.82 -1.80 25.88
C ASN A 279 -10.77 -1.12 25.00
N LEU A 280 -10.80 0.23 24.97
CA LEU A 280 -9.87 1.06 24.18
C LEU A 280 -8.39 0.71 24.46
N GLU A 281 -8.00 0.50 25.72
CA GLU A 281 -6.61 0.22 26.09
C GLU A 281 -6.14 -1.15 25.56
N THR A 282 -7.03 -2.13 25.52
CA THR A 282 -6.72 -3.43 24.91
C THR A 282 -6.61 -3.29 23.39
N THR A 283 -7.49 -2.50 22.77
CA THR A 283 -7.43 -2.23 21.32
C THR A 283 -6.15 -1.49 20.94
N GLN A 284 -5.71 -0.49 21.74
CA GLN A 284 -4.42 0.19 21.56
C GLN A 284 -3.26 -0.81 21.59
N ARG A 285 -3.24 -1.73 22.55
CA ARG A 285 -2.22 -2.77 22.64
C ARG A 285 -2.19 -3.68 21.40
N ARG A 286 -3.37 -4.04 20.87
CA ARG A 286 -3.47 -4.81 19.61
C ARG A 286 -2.82 -4.06 18.44
N VAL A 287 -2.99 -2.74 18.35
CA VAL A 287 -2.33 -1.90 17.34
C VAL A 287 -0.81 -1.97 17.51
N GLU A 288 -0.30 -1.76 18.73
CA GLU A 288 1.14 -1.81 19.03
C GLU A 288 1.75 -3.17 18.64
N GLU A 289 1.09 -4.26 19.01
CA GLU A 289 1.52 -5.63 18.69
C GLU A 289 1.49 -5.91 17.17
N CYS A 290 0.46 -5.43 16.47
CA CYS A 290 0.35 -5.57 15.02
C CYS A 290 1.50 -4.86 14.29
N PHE A 291 1.76 -3.59 14.61
CA PHE A 291 2.89 -2.85 14.01
C PHE A 291 4.24 -3.49 14.33
N ARG A 292 4.44 -3.96 15.56
CA ARG A 292 5.64 -4.71 15.98
C ARG A 292 5.81 -6.01 15.18
N ALA A 293 4.73 -6.78 14.99
CA ALA A 293 4.75 -8.02 14.22
C ALA A 293 5.08 -7.76 12.75
N VAL A 294 4.50 -6.72 12.14
CA VAL A 294 4.78 -6.33 10.75
C VAL A 294 6.25 -5.91 10.59
N ALA A 295 6.78 -5.05 11.47
CA ALA A 295 8.18 -4.63 11.40
C ALA A 295 9.14 -5.83 11.54
N ASN A 296 8.89 -6.72 12.49
CA ASN A 296 9.67 -7.96 12.65
C ASN A 296 9.61 -8.86 11.42
N LYS A 297 8.43 -9.03 10.82
CA LYS A 297 8.27 -9.88 9.62
C LYS A 297 9.02 -9.33 8.41
N LEU A 298 9.03 -8.01 8.23
CA LEU A 298 9.67 -7.35 7.09
C LEU A 298 11.18 -7.20 7.26
N PHE A 299 11.64 -6.87 8.47
CA PHE A 299 13.01 -6.42 8.70
C PHE A 299 13.80 -7.26 9.73
N GLY A 300 13.17 -8.23 10.40
CA GLY A 300 13.78 -8.99 11.49
C GLY A 300 14.08 -8.15 12.74
N ARG A 301 13.51 -6.94 12.84
CA ARG A 301 13.70 -5.98 13.94
C ARG A 301 12.46 -5.09 14.06
N THR A 302 12.32 -4.41 15.21
CA THR A 302 11.18 -3.52 15.48
C THR A 302 11.44 -2.05 15.14
N THR A 303 12.71 -1.69 14.87
CA THR A 303 13.10 -0.33 14.47
C THR A 303 13.13 -0.22 12.95
N VAL A 304 12.58 0.86 12.43
CA VAL A 304 12.50 1.16 10.98
C VAL A 304 13.04 2.55 10.74
N ALA A 305 14.08 2.66 9.92
CA ALA A 305 14.61 3.95 9.49
C ALA A 305 13.88 4.41 8.22
N VAL A 306 13.34 5.62 8.24
CA VAL A 306 12.55 6.18 7.13
C VAL A 306 12.92 7.64 6.88
N PRO A 307 12.84 8.12 5.62
CA PRO A 307 13.01 9.53 5.31
C PRO A 307 11.83 10.35 5.84
N HIS A 308 12.12 11.47 6.49
CA HIS A 308 11.11 12.42 6.95
C HIS A 308 11.68 13.84 6.94
N GLN A 309 11.06 14.75 6.19
CA GLN A 309 11.46 16.17 6.08
C GLN A 309 12.97 16.35 5.75
N GLY A 310 13.50 15.50 4.85
CA GLY A 310 14.90 15.57 4.41
C GLY A 310 15.93 14.98 5.40
N GLN A 311 15.48 14.34 6.47
CA GLN A 311 16.32 13.63 7.43
C GLN A 311 15.88 12.17 7.55
N GLU A 312 16.79 11.29 7.98
CA GLU A 312 16.44 9.92 8.34
C GLU A 312 15.97 9.88 9.80
N VAL A 313 14.79 9.31 10.03
CA VAL A 313 14.19 9.14 11.35
C VAL A 313 14.05 7.65 11.65
N GLU A 314 14.55 7.23 12.80
CA GLU A 314 14.31 5.87 13.30
C GLU A 314 13.00 5.84 14.10
N LEU A 315 12.06 4.99 13.65
CA LEU A 315 10.81 4.69 14.33
C LEU A 315 10.98 3.40 15.13
N ASP A 316 10.58 3.39 16.40
CA ASP A 316 10.69 2.22 17.26
C ASP A 316 9.31 1.65 17.64
N PHE A 317 8.87 0.62 16.91
CA PHE A 317 7.65 -0.13 17.20
C PHE A 317 7.82 -1.21 18.28
N GLY A 318 9.02 -1.36 18.84
CA GLY A 318 9.30 -2.26 19.97
C GLY A 318 8.86 -1.70 21.31
N LYS A 319 8.73 -0.39 21.42
CA LYS A 319 8.25 0.32 22.61
C LYS A 319 6.73 0.49 22.58
N ASP A 320 6.16 0.73 23.75
CA ASP A 320 4.79 1.20 23.87
C ASP A 320 4.68 2.59 23.22
N TRP A 321 3.59 2.84 22.54
CA TRP A 321 3.34 4.13 21.90
C TRP A 321 3.09 5.22 22.95
N ASN A 322 3.51 6.44 22.66
CA ASN A 322 3.16 7.57 23.51
C ASN A 322 1.63 7.74 23.57
N ARG A 323 1.14 8.28 24.69
CA ARG A 323 -0.28 8.61 24.87
C ARG A 323 -0.41 10.06 25.30
N ILE A 324 -1.19 10.84 24.57
CA ILE A 324 -1.43 12.26 24.83
C ILE A 324 -2.91 12.55 24.85
N ASP A 325 -3.33 13.45 25.74
CA ASP A 325 -4.70 14.00 25.73
C ASP A 325 -4.78 15.14 24.71
N MET A 326 -5.78 15.06 23.82
CA MET A 326 -5.98 16.03 22.73
C MET A 326 -6.09 17.46 23.25
N MET A 327 -6.91 17.66 24.28
CA MET A 327 -7.20 19.01 24.78
C MET A 327 -6.02 19.61 25.53
N ASP A 328 -5.27 18.82 26.28
CA ASP A 328 -4.07 19.29 26.98
C ASP A 328 -2.98 19.71 25.98
N GLU A 329 -2.78 18.93 24.89
CA GLU A 329 -1.82 19.28 23.85
C GLU A 329 -2.26 20.53 23.06
N ILE A 330 -3.52 20.62 22.63
CA ILE A 330 -4.05 21.81 21.94
C ILE A 330 -3.89 23.04 22.83
N SER A 331 -4.34 22.97 24.09
CA SER A 331 -4.28 24.07 25.05
C SER A 331 -2.84 24.57 25.23
N SER A 332 -1.91 23.65 25.41
CA SER A 332 -0.48 23.96 25.58
C SER A 332 0.11 24.66 24.34
N ARG A 333 -0.17 24.16 23.14
CA ARG A 333 0.44 24.67 21.91
C ARG A 333 -0.15 25.99 21.43
N VAL A 334 -1.45 26.14 21.58
CA VAL A 334 -2.14 27.40 21.21
C VAL A 334 -1.93 28.46 22.29
N GLY A 335 -1.75 28.06 23.56
CA GLY A 335 -1.59 28.95 24.69
C GLY A 335 -2.91 29.46 25.26
N VAL A 336 -3.92 28.57 25.35
CA VAL A 336 -5.25 28.85 25.94
C VAL A 336 -5.54 27.83 27.04
N ASP A 337 -6.38 28.23 28.01
CA ASP A 337 -6.83 27.31 29.04
C ASP A 337 -7.90 26.34 28.52
N ARG A 338 -7.86 25.07 28.94
CA ARG A 338 -8.80 24.04 28.50
C ARG A 338 -10.27 24.43 28.73
N SER A 339 -10.56 25.21 29.77
CA SER A 339 -11.94 25.62 30.11
C SER A 339 -12.60 26.48 29.02
N VAL A 340 -11.84 27.12 28.14
CA VAL A 340 -12.39 27.93 27.04
C VAL A 340 -13.18 27.07 26.03
N PHE A 341 -12.90 25.79 25.96
CA PHE A 341 -13.59 24.82 25.10
C PHE A 341 -14.91 24.27 25.70
N ALA A 342 -15.45 24.92 26.72
CA ALA A 342 -16.79 24.62 27.23
C ALA A 342 -17.90 25.01 26.23
N THR A 343 -17.66 26.00 25.37
CA THR A 343 -18.60 26.44 24.33
C THR A 343 -17.84 26.88 23.07
N LEU A 344 -18.46 26.73 21.90
CA LEU A 344 -17.89 27.19 20.64
C LEU A 344 -17.56 28.70 20.65
N ALA A 345 -18.45 29.54 21.20
CA ALA A 345 -18.25 30.98 21.27
C ALA A 345 -17.05 31.34 22.18
N GLY A 346 -16.94 30.69 23.34
CA GLY A 346 -15.81 30.85 24.26
C GLY A 346 -14.49 30.45 23.61
N ALA A 347 -14.45 29.27 22.98
CA ALA A 347 -13.29 28.80 22.24
C ALA A 347 -12.87 29.79 21.14
N LYS A 348 -13.77 30.22 20.26
CA LYS A 348 -13.47 31.17 19.19
C LYS A 348 -12.91 32.49 19.73
N SER A 349 -13.52 33.05 20.80
CA SER A 349 -13.04 34.30 21.41
C SER A 349 -11.62 34.14 21.98
N ALA A 350 -11.34 33.07 22.70
CA ALA A 350 -10.02 32.82 23.28
C ALA A 350 -8.96 32.54 22.21
N LEU A 351 -9.30 31.76 21.18
CA LEU A 351 -8.42 31.46 20.06
C LEU A 351 -8.09 32.71 19.23
N ALA A 352 -9.06 33.61 19.02
CA ALA A 352 -8.83 34.90 18.36
C ALA A 352 -7.89 35.77 19.20
N ALA A 353 -8.10 35.86 20.53
CA ALA A 353 -7.22 36.59 21.44
C ALA A 353 -5.79 36.01 21.50
N ALA A 354 -5.66 34.68 21.35
CA ALA A 354 -4.37 33.97 21.27
C ALA A 354 -3.73 34.01 19.87
N GLU A 355 -4.35 34.73 18.91
CA GLU A 355 -3.89 34.85 17.52
C GLU A 355 -3.70 33.48 16.80
N ALA A 356 -4.57 32.52 17.07
CA ALA A 356 -4.45 31.15 16.57
C ALA A 356 -4.40 31.10 15.02
N GLU A 357 -5.19 31.88 14.31
CA GLU A 357 -5.17 31.95 12.84
C GLU A 357 -3.81 32.45 12.29
N ARG A 358 -3.17 33.42 12.96
CA ARG A 358 -1.82 33.88 12.60
C ARG A 358 -0.78 32.80 12.85
N LYS A 359 -0.82 32.12 14.01
CA LYS A 359 0.07 31.01 14.35
C LYS A 359 -0.07 29.85 13.36
N ALA A 360 -1.30 29.50 12.97
CA ALA A 360 -1.57 28.50 11.95
C ALA A 360 -0.90 28.85 10.62
N LYS A 361 -1.04 30.10 10.17
CA LYS A 361 -0.41 30.59 8.93
C LYS A 361 1.12 30.53 8.99
N GLU A 362 1.74 30.80 10.13
CA GLU A 362 3.19 30.66 10.34
C GLU A 362 3.66 29.21 10.21
N LEU A 363 2.80 28.25 10.53
CA LEU A 363 3.02 26.81 10.33
C LEU A 363 2.69 26.35 8.89
N GLY A 364 2.27 27.24 8.00
CA GLY A 364 1.87 26.90 6.65
C GLY A 364 0.49 26.26 6.53
N ALA A 365 -0.34 26.36 7.58
CA ALA A 365 -1.69 25.79 7.65
C ALA A 365 -2.77 26.87 7.58
N GLU A 366 -3.98 26.49 7.12
CA GLU A 366 -5.16 27.35 7.12
C GLU A 366 -6.06 27.00 8.31
N LEU A 367 -6.34 28.02 9.13
CA LEU A 367 -7.35 27.98 10.18
C LEU A 367 -8.28 29.17 9.98
N ASN A 368 -9.60 28.93 9.93
CA ASN A 368 -10.60 29.98 9.79
C ASN A 368 -11.71 29.78 10.83
N LEU A 369 -11.57 30.47 11.96
CA LEU A 369 -12.50 30.37 13.10
C LEU A 369 -13.95 30.75 12.74
N SER A 370 -14.16 31.57 11.71
CA SER A 370 -15.51 32.00 11.31
C SER A 370 -16.31 30.91 10.62
N LYS A 371 -15.62 29.98 9.94
CA LYS A 371 -16.23 28.86 9.21
C LYS A 371 -16.64 27.69 10.10
N GLU A 372 -16.02 27.56 11.27
CA GLU A 372 -16.32 26.47 12.19
C GLU A 372 -17.69 26.68 12.85
N ASP A 373 -18.60 25.75 12.68
CA ASP A 373 -19.97 25.81 13.20
C ASP A 373 -20.23 24.85 14.36
N GLN A 374 -19.31 23.92 14.61
CA GLN A 374 -19.33 22.95 15.72
C GLN A 374 -18.06 23.02 16.56
N LEU A 375 -18.19 22.81 17.86
CA LEU A 375 -17.05 22.79 18.77
C LEU A 375 -16.13 21.61 18.50
N GLY A 376 -16.71 20.43 18.26
CA GLY A 376 -15.94 19.21 17.94
C GLY A 376 -15.10 19.36 16.68
N GLY A 377 -15.67 19.89 15.59
CA GLY A 377 -14.95 20.17 14.35
C GLY A 377 -13.81 21.17 14.55
N LEU A 378 -14.05 22.24 15.32
CA LEU A 378 -12.99 23.21 15.67
C LEU A 378 -11.84 22.53 16.43
N ILE A 379 -12.14 21.66 17.41
CA ILE A 379 -11.12 20.94 18.19
C ILE A 379 -10.28 20.03 17.27
N GLU A 380 -10.92 19.25 16.40
CA GLU A 380 -10.19 18.40 15.45
C GLU A 380 -9.35 19.22 14.46
N LYS A 381 -9.85 20.38 14.01
CA LYS A 381 -9.04 21.28 13.17
C LYS A 381 -7.82 21.86 13.90
N LEU A 382 -7.94 22.13 15.18
CA LEU A 382 -6.78 22.55 16.00
C LEU A 382 -5.78 21.40 16.21
N LEU A 383 -6.24 20.17 16.37
CA LEU A 383 -5.38 18.99 16.41
C LEU A 383 -4.58 18.88 15.11
N GLU A 384 -5.27 18.89 13.95
CA GLU A 384 -4.65 18.81 12.62
C GLU A 384 -3.56 19.87 12.42
N VAL A 385 -3.82 21.11 12.82
CA VAL A 385 -2.91 22.23 12.58
C VAL A 385 -1.74 22.27 13.56
N PHE A 386 -2.00 22.08 14.85
CA PHE A 386 -0.99 22.40 15.88
C PHE A 386 -0.34 21.17 16.52
N VAL A 387 -0.96 20.00 16.46
CA VAL A 387 -0.49 18.82 17.17
C VAL A 387 0.05 17.74 16.22
N GLU A 388 -0.75 17.31 15.24
CA GLU A 388 -0.40 16.21 14.32
C GLU A 388 0.99 16.35 13.69
N PRO A 389 1.42 17.52 13.14
CA PRO A 389 2.72 17.66 12.49
C PRO A 389 3.92 17.40 13.40
N THR A 390 3.70 17.40 14.71
CA THR A 390 4.74 17.20 15.72
C THR A 390 4.84 15.76 16.22
N LEU A 391 3.88 14.91 15.87
CA LEU A 391 3.80 13.52 16.31
C LEU A 391 4.69 12.62 15.44
N VAL A 392 5.99 12.69 15.64
CA VAL A 392 6.98 11.93 14.84
C VAL A 392 7.01 10.46 15.24
N GLN A 393 7.19 10.17 16.53
CA GLN A 393 7.19 8.80 17.05
C GLN A 393 5.76 8.27 17.21
N PRO A 394 5.57 6.95 17.21
CA PRO A 394 4.25 6.34 17.39
C PRO A 394 3.55 6.89 18.63
N THR A 395 2.38 7.51 18.43
CA THR A 395 1.65 8.21 19.48
C THR A 395 0.13 8.02 19.32
N PHE A 396 -0.55 7.66 20.40
CA PHE A 396 -2.00 7.69 20.49
C PHE A 396 -2.45 9.05 21.03
N VAL A 397 -3.39 9.67 20.33
CA VAL A 397 -4.16 10.82 20.80
C VAL A 397 -5.48 10.32 21.34
N VAL A 398 -5.88 10.73 22.54
CA VAL A 398 -7.14 10.35 23.21
C VAL A 398 -7.98 11.59 23.50
N GLY A 399 -9.26 11.38 23.85
CA GLY A 399 -10.14 12.48 24.25
C GLY A 399 -10.84 13.17 23.07
N TYR A 400 -11.31 12.40 22.10
CA TYR A 400 -12.06 12.91 20.96
C TYR A 400 -13.47 13.36 21.34
N PRO A 401 -13.96 14.48 20.74
CA PRO A 401 -15.29 15.02 21.04
C PRO A 401 -16.42 14.05 20.68
N LEU A 402 -17.49 14.14 21.46
CA LEU A 402 -18.70 13.39 21.25
C LEU A 402 -19.38 13.68 19.91
N GLU A 403 -19.36 14.96 19.49
CA GLU A 403 -20.01 15.48 18.28
C GLU A 403 -19.45 14.85 17.00
N THR A 404 -18.13 14.57 16.98
CA THR A 404 -17.41 14.06 15.82
C THR A 404 -17.13 12.55 15.88
N SER A 405 -17.68 11.86 16.90
CA SER A 405 -17.41 10.43 17.14
C SER A 405 -18.71 9.62 17.25
N PRO A 406 -19.50 9.51 16.16
CA PRO A 406 -20.87 8.96 16.22
C PRO A 406 -20.95 7.47 16.56
N LEU A 407 -19.85 6.72 16.45
CA LEU A 407 -19.79 5.26 16.66
C LEU A 407 -18.99 4.87 17.90
N ALA A 408 -18.32 5.83 18.55
CA ALA A 408 -17.51 5.60 19.74
C ALA A 408 -18.32 5.78 21.04
N LYS A 409 -18.07 4.92 22.01
CA LYS A 409 -18.70 4.94 23.34
C LYS A 409 -18.37 6.22 24.09
N LYS A 410 -19.35 6.78 24.82
CA LYS A 410 -19.13 7.94 25.72
C LYS A 410 -18.08 7.61 26.79
N ASP A 411 -17.24 8.59 27.12
CA ASP A 411 -16.36 8.46 28.28
C ASP A 411 -17.17 8.69 29.56
N PRO A 412 -17.24 7.71 30.47
CA PRO A 412 -18.05 7.86 31.70
C PRO A 412 -17.49 8.90 32.66
N ASN A 413 -16.21 9.25 32.55
CA ASN A 413 -15.52 10.18 33.44
C ASN A 413 -15.48 11.61 32.91
N HIS A 414 -15.62 11.77 31.58
CA HIS A 414 -15.48 13.07 30.89
C HIS A 414 -16.67 13.29 29.95
N PRO A 415 -17.80 13.80 30.45
CA PRO A 415 -18.97 14.13 29.62
C PRO A 415 -18.59 15.07 28.46
N GLY A 416 -19.04 14.78 27.25
CA GLY A 416 -18.69 15.51 26.03
C GLY A 416 -17.54 14.89 25.22
N TYR A 417 -16.88 13.88 25.76
CA TYR A 417 -15.82 13.13 25.06
C TYR A 417 -16.19 11.66 24.91
N THR A 418 -15.41 10.98 24.07
CA THR A 418 -15.60 9.55 23.77
C THR A 418 -14.37 8.73 24.11
N ARG A 419 -14.57 7.43 24.23
CA ARG A 419 -13.54 6.41 24.35
C ARG A 419 -12.98 6.07 22.95
N ARG A 420 -12.50 7.12 22.23
CA ARG A 420 -11.86 7.06 20.91
C ARG A 420 -10.41 7.47 21.03
N SER A 421 -9.58 6.88 20.22
CA SER A 421 -8.19 7.24 20.03
C SER A 421 -7.82 7.12 18.57
N GLU A 422 -6.92 7.96 18.12
CA GLU A 422 -6.25 7.78 16.84
C GLU A 422 -4.75 7.61 17.06
N GLY A 423 -4.13 6.79 16.22
CA GLY A 423 -2.69 6.58 16.24
C GLY A 423 -2.02 7.39 15.15
N TYR A 424 -0.95 8.09 15.52
CA TYR A 424 -0.15 8.93 14.62
C TYR A 424 1.30 8.49 14.57
N VAL A 425 1.89 8.53 13.38
CA VAL A 425 3.32 8.33 13.14
C VAL A 425 3.77 9.28 12.03
N LEU A 426 4.87 9.99 12.21
CA LEU A 426 5.40 10.99 11.26
C LEU A 426 4.37 12.08 10.89
N GLY A 427 3.57 12.52 11.86
CA GLY A 427 2.52 13.52 11.64
C GLY A 427 1.37 13.01 10.75
N ARG A 428 1.14 11.70 10.71
CA ARG A 428 0.09 11.09 9.89
C ARG A 428 -0.74 10.13 10.73
N GLU A 429 -2.05 10.23 10.64
CA GLU A 429 -2.98 9.24 11.16
C GLU A 429 -2.73 7.88 10.46
N VAL A 430 -2.54 6.84 11.25
CA VAL A 430 -2.33 5.47 10.77
C VAL A 430 -3.41 4.50 11.21
N CYS A 431 -4.14 4.82 12.29
CA CYS A 431 -5.27 4.03 12.77
C CYS A 431 -6.28 4.88 13.53
N ASN A 432 -7.55 4.44 13.50
CA ASN A 432 -8.65 4.99 14.28
C ASN A 432 -9.30 3.84 15.06
N LEU A 433 -9.49 4.01 16.37
CA LEU A 433 -9.90 2.93 17.27
C LEU A 433 -10.71 3.46 18.44
N PHE A 434 -11.64 2.64 18.93
CA PHE A 434 -12.49 3.02 20.07
C PHE A 434 -13.05 1.83 20.83
N SER A 435 -13.58 2.10 22.05
CA SER A 435 -14.58 1.25 22.63
C SER A 435 -15.90 1.50 21.89
N GLU A 436 -16.55 0.43 21.44
CA GLU A 436 -17.73 0.51 20.60
C GLU A 436 -18.98 0.94 21.36
N ILE A 437 -19.86 1.75 20.74
CA ILE A 437 -21.22 1.92 21.22
C ILE A 437 -21.92 0.56 21.09
N ASN A 438 -22.50 0.08 22.18
CA ASN A 438 -23.31 -1.13 22.21
C ASN A 438 -24.70 -0.88 22.82
N ASP A 439 -25.05 0.39 23.04
CA ASP A 439 -26.38 0.84 23.45
C ASP A 439 -27.15 1.29 22.19
N PRO A 440 -28.19 0.57 21.75
CA PRO A 440 -28.93 0.91 20.55
C PRO A 440 -29.67 2.25 20.64
N ILE A 441 -30.04 2.68 21.86
CA ILE A 441 -30.73 3.96 22.08
C ILE A 441 -29.74 5.11 21.86
N ASP A 442 -28.56 5.06 22.50
CA ASP A 442 -27.49 6.06 22.29
C ASP A 442 -27.06 6.09 20.82
N GLN A 443 -26.92 4.93 20.14
CA GLN A 443 -26.55 4.87 18.75
C GLN A 443 -27.59 5.54 17.83
N ARG A 444 -28.87 5.32 18.07
CA ARG A 444 -29.97 5.97 17.32
C ARG A 444 -29.93 7.49 17.51
N GLU A 445 -29.79 7.97 18.73
CA GLU A 445 -29.67 9.40 19.01
C GLU A 445 -28.49 10.03 18.30
N ARG A 446 -27.34 9.33 18.21
CA ARG A 446 -26.16 9.81 17.46
C ARG A 446 -26.42 9.93 15.97
N PHE A 447 -27.05 8.93 15.36
CA PHE A 447 -27.43 8.99 13.95
C PHE A 447 -28.44 10.11 13.65
N GLU A 448 -29.42 10.33 14.53
CA GLU A 448 -30.36 11.44 14.41
C GLU A 448 -29.65 12.81 14.50
N GLN A 449 -28.66 12.95 15.38
CA GLN A 449 -27.83 14.17 15.47
C GLN A 449 -27.02 14.39 14.18
N GLN A 450 -26.44 13.33 13.59
CA GLN A 450 -25.73 13.42 12.31
C GLN A 450 -26.68 13.84 11.17
N LEU A 451 -27.88 13.30 11.09
CA LEU A 451 -28.88 13.72 10.11
C LEU A 451 -29.32 15.17 10.29
N ALA A 452 -29.50 15.60 11.55
CA ALA A 452 -29.84 17.00 11.86
C ALA A 452 -28.72 17.97 11.47
N HIS A 453 -27.46 17.57 11.61
CA HIS A 453 -26.31 18.34 11.14
C HIS A 453 -26.28 18.41 9.61
N LYS A 454 -26.50 17.30 8.92
CA LYS A 454 -26.61 17.23 7.46
C LYS A 454 -27.69 18.19 6.91
N ALA A 455 -28.84 18.22 7.56
CA ALA A 455 -29.95 19.09 7.16
C ALA A 455 -29.59 20.59 7.27
N LYS A 456 -28.58 20.96 8.07
CA LYS A 456 -28.04 22.33 8.21
C LYS A 456 -26.88 22.62 7.27
N GLY A 457 -26.50 21.67 6.39
CA GLY A 457 -25.42 21.86 5.42
C GLY A 457 -24.09 21.17 5.79
N GLY A 458 -24.04 20.36 6.84
CA GLY A 458 -22.89 19.52 7.15
C GLY A 458 -22.63 18.49 6.06
N GLU A 459 -21.41 18.41 5.58
CA GLU A 459 -21.08 17.54 4.44
C GLU A 459 -20.72 16.11 4.86
N ASP A 460 -19.95 15.95 5.93
CA ASP A 460 -19.38 14.67 6.35
C ASP A 460 -20.21 14.08 7.52
N THR A 461 -21.35 13.47 7.21
CA THR A 461 -22.29 12.94 8.19
C THR A 461 -22.61 11.48 7.95
N HIS A 462 -22.77 10.71 9.02
CA HIS A 462 -23.16 9.31 8.98
C HIS A 462 -24.65 9.16 8.57
N PRO A 463 -25.01 8.25 7.65
CA PRO A 463 -26.41 7.96 7.33
C PRO A 463 -27.10 7.19 8.46
N MET A 464 -28.45 7.15 8.45
CA MET A 464 -29.24 6.23 9.26
C MET A 464 -29.12 4.83 8.67
N ASP A 465 -28.77 3.85 9.49
CA ASP A 465 -28.73 2.43 9.12
C ASP A 465 -29.64 1.63 10.09
N GLU A 466 -30.87 1.41 9.67
CA GLU A 466 -31.89 0.70 10.48
C GLU A 466 -31.55 -0.77 10.67
N GLU A 467 -30.88 -1.42 9.72
CA GLU A 467 -30.47 -2.81 9.87
C GLU A 467 -29.33 -2.98 10.89
N PHE A 468 -28.42 -2.01 10.94
CA PHE A 468 -27.38 -1.99 11.97
C PHE A 468 -27.99 -1.73 13.36
N LEU A 469 -28.92 -0.77 13.49
CA LEU A 469 -29.63 -0.51 14.75
C LEU A 469 -30.39 -1.74 15.20
N TYR A 470 -31.10 -2.44 14.31
CA TYR A 470 -31.79 -3.69 14.64
C TYR A 470 -30.80 -4.76 15.14
N ALA A 471 -29.62 -4.89 14.55
CA ALA A 471 -28.62 -5.81 15.05
C ALA A 471 -28.13 -5.45 16.46
N LEU A 472 -27.95 -4.17 16.77
CA LEU A 472 -27.63 -3.70 18.13
C LEU A 472 -28.76 -4.00 19.13
N GLU A 473 -30.04 -3.87 18.72
CA GLU A 473 -31.21 -4.21 19.55
C GLU A 473 -31.27 -5.71 19.83
N CYS A 474 -30.71 -6.57 18.96
CA CYS A 474 -30.56 -8.00 19.26
C CYS A 474 -29.47 -8.28 20.32
N GLY A 475 -28.63 -7.31 20.62
CA GLY A 475 -27.60 -7.37 21.64
C GLY A 475 -26.17 -7.43 21.06
N MET A 476 -25.37 -6.43 21.37
CA MET A 476 -23.95 -6.40 21.09
C MET A 476 -23.15 -6.41 22.40
N PRO A 477 -22.18 -7.32 22.59
CA PRO A 477 -21.33 -7.30 23.78
C PRO A 477 -20.49 -6.02 23.84
N PRO A 478 -19.99 -5.60 25.03
CA PRO A 478 -18.91 -4.60 25.07
C PRO A 478 -17.76 -5.02 24.18
N ALA A 479 -17.29 -4.11 23.34
CA ALA A 479 -16.28 -4.44 22.33
C ALA A 479 -15.32 -3.26 22.09
N GLY A 480 -14.16 -3.57 21.54
CA GLY A 480 -13.23 -2.61 20.96
C GLY A 480 -12.97 -2.94 19.50
N GLY A 481 -12.82 -1.91 18.69
CA GLY A 481 -12.55 -2.03 17.26
C GLY A 481 -11.52 -1.03 16.79
N CYS A 482 -10.94 -1.33 15.63
CA CYS A 482 -9.95 -0.46 15.01
C CYS A 482 -9.88 -0.64 13.50
N GLY A 483 -9.69 0.46 12.81
CA GLY A 483 -9.35 0.49 11.39
C GLY A 483 -7.92 0.96 11.15
N ILE A 484 -7.17 0.24 10.29
CA ILE A 484 -5.83 0.63 9.83
C ILE A 484 -5.79 0.62 8.30
N GLY A 485 -5.32 1.71 7.70
CA GLY A 485 -5.02 1.76 6.28
C GLY A 485 -3.77 0.94 5.93
N ILE A 486 -3.94 -0.18 5.24
CA ILE A 486 -2.80 -1.05 4.82
C ILE A 486 -1.84 -0.31 3.91
N ASP A 487 -2.33 0.53 3.02
CA ASP A 487 -1.48 1.31 2.11
C ASP A 487 -0.69 2.38 2.88
N ARG A 488 -1.28 3.04 3.89
CA ARG A 488 -0.57 3.96 4.79
C ARG A 488 0.49 3.24 5.65
N MET A 489 0.16 2.06 6.18
CA MET A 489 1.14 1.22 6.90
C MET A 489 2.29 0.82 5.97
N ALA A 490 2.02 0.46 4.72
CA ALA A 490 3.05 0.13 3.75
C ALA A 490 3.94 1.35 3.43
N MET A 491 3.37 2.54 3.25
CA MET A 491 4.14 3.78 3.08
C MET A 491 5.10 4.00 4.26
N LEU A 492 4.60 3.82 5.48
CA LEU A 492 5.39 3.99 6.69
C LEU A 492 6.54 2.98 6.77
N MET A 493 6.28 1.70 6.46
CA MET A 493 7.29 0.63 6.51
C MET A 493 8.32 0.74 5.39
N THR A 494 8.01 1.38 4.26
CA THR A 494 8.90 1.48 3.09
C THR A 494 9.55 2.85 2.94
N GLY A 495 9.12 3.84 3.72
CA GLY A 495 9.55 5.23 3.56
C GLY A 495 8.94 5.93 2.35
N ALA A 496 7.86 5.38 1.76
CA ALA A 496 7.19 6.02 0.63
C ALA A 496 6.53 7.34 1.04
N GLU A 497 6.77 8.38 0.25
CA GLU A 497 6.20 9.71 0.49
C GLU A 497 4.81 9.85 -0.14
N HIS A 498 4.55 9.07 -1.20
CA HIS A 498 3.33 9.16 -1.99
C HIS A 498 2.61 7.80 -2.05
N ILE A 499 1.30 7.77 -1.78
CA ILE A 499 0.48 6.54 -1.78
C ILE A 499 0.56 5.77 -3.11
N ARG A 500 0.76 6.45 -4.24
CA ARG A 500 0.91 5.81 -5.57
C ARG A 500 2.17 4.96 -5.69
N GLU A 501 3.17 5.16 -4.83
CA GLU A 501 4.41 4.37 -4.83
C GLU A 501 4.18 2.96 -4.29
N VAL A 502 3.20 2.80 -3.39
CA VAL A 502 2.83 1.49 -2.82
C VAL A 502 1.61 0.86 -3.51
N LEU A 503 0.94 1.56 -4.43
CA LEU A 503 -0.16 1.02 -5.22
C LEU A 503 0.36 0.45 -6.54
N MET A 504 0.00 -0.82 -6.83
CA MET A 504 0.46 -1.50 -8.04
C MET A 504 -0.02 -0.76 -9.30
N PHE A 505 -1.30 -0.40 -9.37
CA PHE A 505 -1.91 0.37 -10.46
C PHE A 505 -2.77 1.51 -9.87
N PRO A 506 -2.17 2.68 -9.59
CA PRO A 506 -2.93 3.82 -9.10
C PRO A 506 -3.83 4.38 -10.20
N MET A 507 -5.00 4.89 -9.82
CA MET A 507 -5.88 5.58 -10.76
C MET A 507 -5.20 6.87 -11.25
N MET A 508 -5.10 7.03 -12.57
CA MET A 508 -4.49 8.18 -13.21
C MET A 508 -5.52 8.92 -14.06
N LYS A 509 -5.45 10.24 -14.09
CA LYS A 509 -6.26 11.04 -15.01
C LYS A 509 -5.95 10.61 -16.46
N PRO A 510 -6.97 10.41 -17.32
CA PRO A 510 -6.72 10.16 -18.74
C PRO A 510 -5.84 11.27 -19.36
N LEU A 511 -5.00 10.89 -20.31
CA LEU A 511 -4.23 11.87 -21.10
C LEU A 511 -5.18 12.72 -21.94
N ALA A 512 -4.82 13.97 -22.17
CA ALA A 512 -5.54 14.81 -23.11
C ALA A 512 -5.37 14.27 -24.54
N ALA A 513 -6.35 14.54 -25.41
CA ALA A 513 -6.26 14.13 -26.81
C ALA A 513 -5.02 14.76 -27.48
N GLY A 514 -4.09 13.93 -27.93
CA GLY A 514 -2.80 14.35 -28.52
C GLY A 514 -1.59 14.30 -27.59
N GLU A 515 -1.78 14.00 -26.30
CA GLU A 515 -0.68 13.64 -25.40
C GLU A 515 -0.36 12.15 -25.55
N GLU A 516 0.83 11.84 -26.03
CA GLU A 516 1.27 10.45 -26.18
C GLU A 516 1.92 9.97 -24.86
N SER A 517 1.54 8.76 -24.44
CA SER A 517 2.18 8.07 -23.31
C SER A 517 3.41 7.26 -23.75
N GLU A 518 4.04 7.61 -24.89
CA GLU A 518 5.18 6.87 -25.40
C GLU A 518 6.40 7.06 -24.50
N VAL A 519 6.91 5.95 -24.01
CA VAL A 519 8.23 5.87 -23.38
C VAL A 519 9.24 5.88 -24.51
N GLU A 520 9.82 7.03 -24.80
CA GLU A 520 11.03 7.09 -25.65
C GLU A 520 12.17 6.34 -24.92
N ALA A 521 12.56 5.22 -25.49
CA ALA A 521 13.66 4.38 -24.99
C ALA A 521 15.00 4.77 -25.62
#